data_f05ad253e0ce35ae918ebd036d687022
#
_entry.id   f05ad253e0ce35ae918ebd036d687022
#
_cell.length_a   1.000
_cell.length_b   1.000
_cell.length_c   1.000
_cell.angle_alpha   90.00
_cell.angle_beta   90.00
_cell.angle_gamma   90.00
#
_symmetry.space_group_name_H-M   'P 1'
#
loop_
_entity.id
_entity.type
_entity.pdbx_description
1 polymer ?
#
loop_
_entity_poly.entity_id
_entity_poly.type
_entity_poly.pdbx_seq_one_letter_code
_entity_poly.pdbx_strand_id
1 'polypeptide(L)'
;MNQNVKLRFASYNIYHGGKAGYDMSKIAKNIIDNEIDVVGIQEVDRMTARSGGIDTLIELSRATGYEHYAFFKTMSFDGGEYGTAILSRYPILESEKIFLESGNSEQRALGRATVDVGGRRISFFVTHLTFDSENIRKGQLVQLTELLKGEEAFVLSGDFNTSDLGALDECLGVSRINKKDAPTVTFPEDEIAIDNIVYSNRIWRFGKINTVTDSYSDHYMIWAEAEIVE
;
A
#
# COMPACT_ATOMS: atom_id res chain seq x y z
N MET A 1 29.54 -7.24 12.64
CA MET A 1 28.74 -6.04 12.96
C MET A 1 27.49 -6.11 12.07
N ASN A 2 26.35 -6.48 12.65
CA ASN A 2 25.09 -6.44 11.91
C ASN A 2 24.77 -4.97 11.66
N GLN A 3 24.92 -4.50 10.41
CA GLN A 3 24.37 -3.20 10.05
C GLN A 3 22.85 -3.33 10.17
N ASN A 4 22.21 -2.49 10.99
CA ASN A 4 20.76 -2.37 11.01
C ASN A 4 20.32 -2.02 9.60
N VAL A 5 19.64 -2.96 8.95
CA VAL A 5 19.08 -2.73 7.61
C VAL A 5 17.96 -1.72 7.76
N LYS A 6 18.11 -0.56 7.12
CA LYS A 6 17.09 0.46 7.03
C LYS A 6 16.38 0.31 5.70
N LEU A 7 15.06 0.36 5.73
CA LEU A 7 14.19 0.23 4.58
C LEU A 7 13.19 1.38 4.53
N ARG A 8 12.83 1.82 3.33
CA ARG A 8 11.79 2.81 3.12
C ARG A 8 10.57 2.15 2.53
N PHE A 9 9.48 2.21 3.28
CA PHE A 9 8.18 1.68 2.88
C PHE A 9 7.23 2.82 2.52
N ALA A 10 6.44 2.62 1.46
CA ALA A 10 5.45 3.61 1.02
C ALA A 10 4.06 3.01 0.82
N SER A 11 3.04 3.87 0.91
CA SER A 11 1.69 3.66 0.41
C SER A 11 1.37 4.73 -0.63
N TYR A 12 0.83 4.32 -1.78
CA TYR A 12 0.57 5.22 -2.88
C TYR A 12 -0.68 4.82 -3.67
N ASN A 13 -1.80 5.48 -3.40
CA ASN A 13 -2.93 5.45 -4.31
C ASN A 13 -2.57 6.31 -5.53
N ILE A 14 -2.52 5.72 -6.72
CA ILE A 14 -2.04 6.37 -7.95
C ILE A 14 -3.16 6.92 -8.83
N TYR A 15 -4.42 6.88 -8.36
CA TYR A 15 -5.57 7.29 -9.18
C TYR A 15 -5.51 6.69 -10.59
N HIS A 16 -5.30 5.39 -10.68
CA HIS A 16 -5.07 4.60 -11.91
C HIS A 16 -4.07 5.21 -12.92
N GLY A 17 -3.32 6.23 -12.53
CA GLY A 17 -2.43 7.01 -13.40
C GLY A 17 -3.12 8.15 -14.15
N GLY A 18 -4.40 8.40 -13.91
CA GLY A 18 -5.19 9.38 -14.67
C GLY A 18 -4.65 10.81 -14.56
N LYS A 19 -4.28 11.27 -13.35
CA LYS A 19 -3.69 12.62 -13.16
C LYS A 19 -2.29 12.75 -13.74
N ALA A 20 -1.56 11.64 -13.91
CA ALA A 20 -0.29 11.59 -14.61
C ALA A 20 -0.46 11.61 -16.15
N GLY A 21 -1.70 11.49 -16.66
CA GLY A 21 -1.99 11.26 -18.08
C GLY A 21 -1.51 9.90 -18.56
N TYR A 22 -1.52 8.91 -17.68
CA TYR A 22 -1.00 7.54 -17.87
C TYR A 22 0.49 7.47 -18.17
N ASP A 23 1.23 8.54 -17.93
CA ASP A 23 2.70 8.56 -17.96
C ASP A 23 3.25 8.06 -16.62
N MET A 24 3.51 6.78 -16.52
CA MET A 24 3.98 6.15 -15.29
C MET A 24 5.38 6.62 -14.88
N SER A 25 6.15 7.27 -15.75
CA SER A 25 7.45 7.84 -15.40
C SER A 25 7.34 8.96 -14.35
N LYS A 26 6.25 9.69 -14.32
CA LYS A 26 5.97 10.72 -13.32
C LYS A 26 5.73 10.15 -11.94
N ILE A 27 4.95 9.06 -11.87
CA ILE A 27 4.68 8.31 -10.63
C ILE A 27 5.96 7.62 -10.16
N ALA A 28 6.70 6.99 -11.09
CA ALA A 28 7.98 6.33 -10.81
C ALA A 28 9.01 7.30 -10.21
N LYS A 29 9.04 8.55 -10.71
CA LYS A 29 9.94 9.57 -10.17
C LYS A 29 9.76 9.77 -8.66
N ASN A 30 8.55 9.79 -8.16
CA ASN A 30 8.28 9.93 -6.73
C ASN A 30 8.84 8.75 -5.92
N ILE A 31 8.76 7.54 -6.46
CA ILE A 31 9.30 6.32 -5.83
C ILE A 31 10.83 6.38 -5.82
N ILE A 32 11.44 6.74 -6.95
CA ILE A 32 12.90 6.77 -7.11
C ILE A 32 13.53 7.89 -6.27
N ASP A 33 12.99 9.12 -6.37
CA ASP A 33 13.55 10.29 -5.68
C ASP A 33 13.52 10.16 -4.16
N ASN A 34 12.58 9.38 -3.63
CA ASN A 34 12.47 9.10 -2.21
C ASN A 34 13.13 7.77 -1.82
N GLU A 35 13.82 7.11 -2.77
CA GLU A 35 14.55 5.85 -2.56
C GLU A 35 13.68 4.78 -1.87
N ILE A 36 12.42 4.64 -2.29
CA ILE A 36 11.47 3.69 -1.71
C ILE A 36 11.92 2.25 -2.03
N ASP A 37 12.00 1.41 -1.02
CA ASP A 37 12.40 0.01 -1.18
C ASP A 37 11.23 -0.91 -1.52
N VAL A 38 10.07 -0.70 -0.87
CA VAL A 38 8.84 -1.44 -1.13
C VAL A 38 7.67 -0.48 -1.06
N VAL A 39 6.80 -0.50 -2.06
CA VAL A 39 5.59 0.32 -2.12
C VAL A 39 4.37 -0.53 -2.36
N GLY A 40 3.32 -0.31 -1.55
CA GLY A 40 1.98 -0.79 -1.82
C GLY A 40 1.21 0.26 -2.61
N ILE A 41 0.62 -0.17 -3.70
CA ILE A 41 0.00 0.69 -4.69
C ILE A 41 -1.49 0.37 -4.75
N GLN A 42 -2.33 1.39 -4.66
CA GLN A 42 -3.77 1.27 -4.81
C GLN A 42 -4.20 1.86 -6.17
N GLU A 43 -5.36 1.42 -6.64
CA GLU A 43 -5.94 1.82 -7.93
C GLU A 43 -5.06 1.51 -9.14
N VAL A 44 -4.65 0.26 -9.24
CA VAL A 44 -3.84 -0.21 -10.38
C VAL A 44 -4.75 -0.74 -11.47
N ASP A 45 -4.66 -0.14 -12.67
CA ASP A 45 -5.32 -0.60 -13.88
C ASP A 45 -4.40 -1.49 -14.71
N ARG A 46 -4.95 -2.56 -15.25
CA ARG A 46 -4.28 -3.41 -16.22
C ARG A 46 -5.15 -3.59 -17.46
N MET A 47 -4.70 -3.09 -18.60
CA MET A 47 -5.36 -3.24 -19.89
C MET A 47 -6.80 -2.69 -19.94
N THR A 48 -7.15 -1.69 -19.08
CA THR A 48 -8.45 -1.05 -19.11
C THR A 48 -8.58 -0.08 -20.28
N ALA A 49 -9.80 0.16 -20.77
CA ALA A 49 -9.99 1.10 -21.86
C ALA A 49 -9.64 2.55 -21.45
N ARG A 50 -9.95 2.93 -20.20
CA ARG A 50 -9.59 4.27 -19.67
C ARG A 50 -8.08 4.51 -19.62
N SER A 51 -7.29 3.47 -19.41
CA SER A 51 -5.81 3.55 -19.43
C SER A 51 -5.23 3.43 -20.84
N GLY A 52 -6.08 3.38 -21.89
CA GLY A 52 -5.63 3.16 -23.26
C GLY A 52 -5.09 1.76 -23.52
N GLY A 53 -5.48 0.77 -22.72
CA GLY A 53 -5.05 -0.61 -22.85
C GLY A 53 -3.62 -0.88 -22.36
N ILE A 54 -3.05 0.03 -21.53
CA ILE A 54 -1.74 -0.22 -20.90
C ILE A 54 -1.89 -0.99 -19.58
N ASP A 55 -0.84 -1.74 -19.23
CA ASP A 55 -0.65 -2.30 -17.90
C ASP A 55 0.14 -1.29 -17.06
N THR A 56 -0.55 -0.52 -16.21
CA THR A 56 0.08 0.56 -15.44
C THR A 56 1.16 0.05 -14.49
N LEU A 57 1.04 -1.18 -13.99
CA LEU A 57 2.05 -1.77 -13.12
C LEU A 57 3.33 -2.14 -13.88
N ILE A 58 3.19 -2.73 -15.07
CA ILE A 58 4.36 -3.07 -15.91
C ILE A 58 5.09 -1.79 -16.34
N GLU A 59 4.35 -0.75 -16.75
CA GLU A 59 4.96 0.52 -17.11
C GLU A 59 5.66 1.18 -15.91
N LEU A 60 5.06 1.09 -14.71
CA LEU A 60 5.67 1.59 -13.48
C LEU A 60 6.93 0.79 -13.11
N SER A 61 6.89 -0.55 -13.23
CA SER A 61 8.05 -1.41 -13.04
C SER A 61 9.20 -1.03 -13.98
N ARG A 62 8.91 -0.83 -15.27
CA ARG A 62 9.90 -0.39 -16.25
C ARG A 62 10.48 0.98 -15.93
N ALA A 63 9.62 1.93 -15.56
CA ALA A 63 10.02 3.30 -15.28
C ALA A 63 10.85 3.42 -13.99
N THR A 64 10.58 2.60 -12.97
CA THR A 64 11.38 2.55 -11.74
C THR A 64 12.64 1.71 -11.87
N GLY A 65 12.66 0.74 -12.79
CA GLY A 65 13.68 -0.30 -12.85
C GLY A 65 13.53 -1.38 -11.77
N TYR A 66 12.36 -1.43 -11.08
CA TYR A 66 12.08 -2.46 -10.08
C TYR A 66 11.44 -3.66 -10.76
N GLU A 67 12.16 -4.79 -10.75
CA GLU A 67 11.75 -6.00 -11.47
C GLU A 67 10.77 -6.89 -10.69
N HIS A 68 10.63 -6.64 -9.38
CA HIS A 68 9.83 -7.48 -8.50
C HIS A 68 8.50 -6.81 -8.17
N TYR A 69 7.40 -7.40 -8.62
CA TYR A 69 6.06 -6.89 -8.34
C TYR A 69 5.03 -8.03 -8.25
N ALA A 70 3.93 -7.75 -7.56
CA ALA A 70 2.76 -8.63 -7.48
C ALA A 70 1.49 -7.80 -7.67
N PHE A 71 0.58 -8.27 -8.53
CA PHE A 71 -0.73 -7.67 -8.76
C PHE A 71 -1.83 -8.48 -8.11
N PHE A 72 -2.71 -7.80 -7.41
CA PHE A 72 -3.84 -8.39 -6.70
C PHE A 72 -5.15 -7.89 -7.31
N LYS A 73 -5.60 -8.56 -8.37
CA LYS A 73 -6.87 -8.24 -9.03
C LYS A 73 -8.02 -8.31 -8.02
N THR A 74 -8.80 -7.23 -7.91
CA THR A 74 -10.03 -7.21 -7.13
C THR A 74 -11.25 -7.44 -8.01
N MET A 75 -11.26 -6.88 -9.23
CA MET A 75 -12.37 -7.04 -10.16
C MET A 75 -11.94 -6.92 -11.62
N SER A 76 -12.82 -7.33 -12.53
CA SER A 76 -12.74 -6.96 -13.95
C SER A 76 -13.38 -5.57 -14.09
N PHE A 77 -12.73 -4.68 -14.80
CA PHE A 77 -13.17 -3.30 -14.97
C PHE A 77 -12.80 -2.78 -16.35
N ASP A 78 -13.73 -2.13 -17.01
CA ASP A 78 -13.53 -1.38 -18.27
C ASP A 78 -12.72 -2.16 -19.33
N GLY A 79 -13.07 -3.43 -19.53
CA GLY A 79 -12.42 -4.33 -20.49
C GLY A 79 -11.11 -4.94 -20.03
N GLY A 80 -10.59 -4.55 -18.88
CA GLY A 80 -9.37 -5.03 -18.28
C GLY A 80 -9.54 -5.49 -16.83
N GLU A 81 -8.52 -5.22 -16.01
CA GLU A 81 -8.46 -5.61 -14.60
C GLU A 81 -8.13 -4.40 -13.73
N TYR A 82 -8.67 -4.38 -12.51
CA TYR A 82 -8.41 -3.38 -11.50
C TYR A 82 -8.08 -4.02 -10.16
N GLY A 83 -7.21 -3.37 -9.37
CA GLY A 83 -6.83 -3.89 -8.08
C GLY A 83 -5.74 -3.09 -7.38
N THR A 84 -4.98 -3.79 -6.54
CA THR A 84 -3.83 -3.25 -5.84
C THR A 84 -2.56 -3.99 -6.25
N ALA A 85 -1.40 -3.42 -5.95
CA ALA A 85 -0.12 -4.05 -6.25
C ALA A 85 0.94 -3.77 -5.18
N ILE A 86 1.97 -4.60 -5.19
CA ILE A 86 3.22 -4.37 -4.47
C ILE A 86 4.33 -4.29 -5.51
N LEU A 87 5.17 -3.26 -5.42
CA LEU A 87 6.37 -3.10 -6.22
C LEU A 87 7.58 -3.01 -5.27
N SER A 88 8.64 -3.75 -5.55
CA SER A 88 9.77 -3.93 -4.64
C SER A 88 11.12 -3.89 -5.36
N ARG A 89 12.12 -3.30 -4.72
CA ARG A 89 13.55 -3.43 -5.11
C ARG A 89 14.11 -4.81 -4.81
N TYR A 90 13.47 -5.53 -3.89
CA TYR A 90 13.90 -6.83 -3.40
C TYR A 90 13.05 -7.95 -3.99
N PRO A 91 13.60 -9.17 -4.10
CA PRO A 91 12.85 -10.30 -4.61
C PRO A 91 11.56 -10.56 -3.84
N ILE A 92 10.47 -10.78 -4.57
CA ILE A 92 9.22 -11.31 -4.05
C ILE A 92 9.26 -12.83 -4.23
N LEU A 93 9.27 -13.57 -3.12
CA LEU A 93 9.36 -15.01 -3.12
C LEU A 93 8.00 -15.68 -3.33
N GLU A 94 6.97 -15.11 -2.72
CA GLU A 94 5.60 -15.63 -2.72
C GLU A 94 4.63 -14.45 -2.71
N SER A 95 3.45 -14.63 -3.31
CA SER A 95 2.36 -13.66 -3.20
C SER A 95 1.02 -14.38 -3.16
N GLU A 96 0.08 -13.83 -2.40
CA GLU A 96 -1.29 -14.31 -2.31
C GLU A 96 -2.29 -13.16 -2.16
N LYS A 97 -3.54 -13.44 -2.44
CA LYS A 97 -4.64 -12.50 -2.33
C LYS A 97 -5.78 -13.12 -1.51
N ILE A 98 -6.30 -12.36 -0.57
CA ILE A 98 -7.46 -12.71 0.24
C ILE A 98 -8.55 -11.68 -0.01
N PHE A 99 -9.72 -12.10 -0.50
CA PHE A 99 -10.85 -11.20 -0.68
C PHE A 99 -11.42 -10.79 0.69
N LEU A 100 -11.72 -9.49 0.80
CA LEU A 100 -12.42 -8.94 1.96
C LEU A 100 -13.93 -8.92 1.68
N GLU A 101 -14.72 -9.05 2.75
CA GLU A 101 -16.17 -8.89 2.63
C GLU A 101 -16.51 -7.48 2.12
N SER A 102 -17.16 -7.41 0.99
CA SER A 102 -17.46 -6.15 0.31
C SER A 102 -18.95 -5.94 0.08
N GLY A 103 -19.79 -6.93 0.38
CA GLY A 103 -21.25 -6.85 0.22
C GLY A 103 -21.63 -6.47 -1.21
N ASN A 104 -22.34 -5.34 -1.36
CA ASN A 104 -22.71 -4.77 -2.66
C ASN A 104 -21.75 -3.66 -3.13
N SER A 105 -20.72 -3.35 -2.35
CA SER A 105 -19.69 -2.38 -2.70
C SER A 105 -18.65 -3.00 -3.65
N GLU A 106 -17.74 -2.17 -4.13
CA GLU A 106 -16.60 -2.60 -4.94
C GLU A 106 -15.80 -3.68 -4.19
N GLN A 107 -15.47 -4.78 -4.88
CA GLN A 107 -14.71 -5.87 -4.28
C GLN A 107 -13.33 -5.42 -3.84
N ARG A 108 -13.01 -5.62 -2.57
CA ARG A 108 -11.73 -5.30 -1.94
C ARG A 108 -10.97 -6.58 -1.58
N ALA A 109 -9.66 -6.42 -1.40
CA ALA A 109 -8.78 -7.53 -1.04
C ALA A 109 -7.61 -7.05 -0.19
N LEU A 110 -7.03 -7.99 0.54
CA LEU A 110 -5.71 -7.91 1.13
C LEU A 110 -4.74 -8.66 0.20
N GLY A 111 -3.79 -7.96 -0.37
CA GLY A 111 -2.66 -8.54 -1.08
C GLY A 111 -1.50 -8.76 -0.12
N ARG A 112 -0.82 -9.91 -0.21
CA ARG A 112 0.37 -10.24 0.55
C ARG A 112 1.52 -10.59 -0.38
N ALA A 113 2.71 -10.13 -0.07
CA ALA A 113 3.96 -10.59 -0.67
C ALA A 113 4.99 -10.90 0.41
N THR A 114 5.70 -12.00 0.27
CA THR A 114 6.90 -12.30 1.06
C THR A 114 8.10 -11.75 0.31
N VAL A 115 8.72 -10.71 0.87
CA VAL A 115 9.87 -10.01 0.29
C VAL A 115 11.14 -10.50 0.97
N ASP A 116 12.17 -10.85 0.18
CA ASP A 116 13.48 -11.26 0.70
C ASP A 116 14.42 -10.06 0.77
N VAL A 117 14.71 -9.61 1.97
CA VAL A 117 15.67 -8.53 2.21
C VAL A 117 16.95 -9.11 2.79
N GLY A 118 17.85 -9.51 1.90
CA GLY A 118 19.15 -10.04 2.30
C GLY A 118 19.07 -11.31 3.14
N GLY A 119 18.15 -12.22 2.82
CA GLY A 119 17.90 -13.48 3.52
C GLY A 119 16.88 -13.39 4.64
N ARG A 120 16.34 -12.20 4.93
CA ARG A 120 15.22 -12.01 5.87
C ARG A 120 13.89 -11.95 5.10
N ARG A 121 12.96 -12.81 5.45
CA ARG A 121 11.60 -12.82 4.89
C ARG A 121 10.71 -11.85 5.64
N ILE A 122 10.12 -10.91 4.91
CA ILE A 122 9.23 -9.88 5.42
C ILE A 122 7.87 -10.04 4.75
N SER A 123 6.80 -10.12 5.55
CA SER A 123 5.43 -10.07 5.04
C SER A 123 5.03 -8.61 4.77
N PHE A 124 4.93 -8.25 3.50
CA PHE A 124 4.41 -6.95 3.10
C PHE A 124 3.00 -7.10 2.56
N PHE A 125 2.09 -6.27 3.05
CA PHE A 125 0.68 -6.29 2.69
C PHE A 125 0.26 -4.98 2.04
N VAL A 126 -0.76 -5.08 1.16
CA VAL A 126 -1.42 -3.91 0.56
C VAL A 126 -2.94 -4.10 0.59
N THR A 127 -3.65 -3.02 0.88
CA THR A 127 -5.12 -2.99 0.81
C THR A 127 -5.63 -1.67 0.27
N HIS A 128 -6.90 -1.68 -0.17
CA HIS A 128 -7.71 -0.51 -0.45
C HIS A 128 -9.11 -0.81 0.05
N LEU A 129 -9.54 -0.18 1.14
CA LEU A 129 -10.82 -0.48 1.77
C LEU A 129 -11.98 0.23 1.09
N THR A 130 -13.19 -0.21 1.36
CA THR A 130 -14.43 0.37 0.84
C THR A 130 -14.60 1.83 1.27
N PHE A 131 -14.92 2.71 0.32
CA PHE A 131 -15.16 4.13 0.57
C PHE A 131 -16.64 4.47 0.82
N ASP A 132 -17.56 3.75 0.19
CA ASP A 132 -18.98 4.07 0.11
C ASP A 132 -19.82 3.52 1.29
N SER A 133 -19.26 2.66 2.14
CA SER A 133 -19.97 2.06 3.26
C SER A 133 -19.09 1.93 4.51
N GLU A 134 -19.38 2.76 5.51
CA GLU A 134 -18.70 2.71 6.82
C GLU A 134 -18.86 1.35 7.51
N ASN A 135 -20.05 0.73 7.41
CA ASN A 135 -20.31 -0.56 8.05
C ASN A 135 -19.48 -1.70 7.42
N ILE A 136 -19.40 -1.73 6.08
CA ILE A 136 -18.56 -2.69 5.36
C ILE A 136 -17.09 -2.43 5.70
N ARG A 137 -16.64 -1.19 5.68
CA ARG A 137 -15.27 -0.82 6.02
C ARG A 137 -14.88 -1.24 7.43
N LYS A 138 -15.74 -1.06 8.43
CA LYS A 138 -15.54 -1.57 9.80
C LYS A 138 -15.39 -3.09 9.82
N GLY A 139 -16.22 -3.81 9.08
CA GLY A 139 -16.09 -5.26 8.91
C GLY A 139 -14.77 -5.67 8.28
N GLN A 140 -14.32 -4.94 7.25
CA GLN A 140 -13.02 -5.17 6.60
C GLN A 140 -11.85 -4.92 7.56
N LEU A 141 -11.91 -3.88 8.41
CA LEU A 141 -10.89 -3.64 9.44
C LEU A 141 -10.81 -4.78 10.47
N VAL A 142 -11.94 -5.35 10.87
CA VAL A 142 -11.97 -6.54 11.74
C VAL A 142 -11.32 -7.74 11.03
N GLN A 143 -11.67 -7.99 9.76
CA GLN A 143 -11.04 -9.07 8.98
C GLN A 143 -9.53 -8.86 8.85
N LEU A 144 -9.05 -7.65 8.56
CA LEU A 144 -7.62 -7.34 8.51
C LEU A 144 -6.94 -7.67 9.85
N THR A 145 -7.57 -7.29 10.97
CA THR A 145 -7.04 -7.57 12.31
C THR A 145 -6.88 -9.08 12.54
N GLU A 146 -7.88 -9.89 12.15
CA GLU A 146 -7.79 -11.35 12.27
C GLU A 146 -6.72 -11.96 11.36
N LEU A 147 -6.62 -11.49 10.12
CA LEU A 147 -5.64 -11.99 9.14
C LEU A 147 -4.19 -11.65 9.54
N LEU A 148 -3.99 -10.53 10.24
CA LEU A 148 -2.67 -10.12 10.73
C LEU A 148 -2.29 -10.77 12.07
N LYS A 149 -3.23 -11.45 12.74
CA LYS A 149 -2.91 -12.23 13.94
C LYS A 149 -1.95 -13.36 13.59
N GLY A 150 -0.83 -13.42 14.29
CA GLY A 150 0.22 -14.42 14.04
C GLY A 150 1.29 -14.01 13.04
N GLU A 151 1.12 -12.88 12.34
CA GLU A 151 2.18 -12.29 11.53
C GLU A 151 3.15 -11.50 12.42
N GLU A 152 4.33 -12.08 12.68
CA GLU A 152 5.31 -11.46 13.61
C GLU A 152 6.00 -10.24 13.00
N ALA A 153 6.33 -10.28 11.71
CA ALA A 153 7.12 -9.27 11.02
C ALA A 153 6.39 -8.72 9.79
N PHE A 154 5.29 -7.98 9.99
CA PHE A 154 4.52 -7.44 8.89
C PHE A 154 4.62 -5.92 8.75
N VAL A 155 4.41 -5.47 7.52
CA VAL A 155 4.12 -4.08 7.15
C VAL A 155 2.90 -4.10 6.22
N LEU A 156 1.86 -3.36 6.55
CA LEU A 156 0.65 -3.20 5.76
C LEU A 156 0.52 -1.75 5.31
N SER A 157 0.58 -1.51 4.00
CA SER A 157 0.27 -0.22 3.40
C SER A 157 -1.15 -0.20 2.85
N GLY A 158 -1.80 0.95 2.86
CA GLY A 158 -3.14 1.03 2.28
C GLY A 158 -3.76 2.42 2.27
N ASP A 159 -4.72 2.57 1.37
CA ASP A 159 -5.80 3.51 1.46
C ASP A 159 -6.93 2.84 2.26
N PHE A 160 -7.10 3.27 3.50
CA PHE A 160 -8.10 2.71 4.41
C PHE A 160 -9.46 3.40 4.27
N ASN A 161 -9.55 4.47 3.47
CA ASN A 161 -10.74 5.31 3.34
C ASN A 161 -11.31 5.81 4.68
N THR A 162 -10.45 5.86 5.71
CA THR A 162 -10.77 6.35 7.06
C THR A 162 -9.48 6.65 7.83
N SER A 163 -9.53 7.62 8.73
CA SER A 163 -8.48 7.88 9.73
C SER A 163 -8.65 7.03 10.99
N ASP A 164 -9.83 6.42 11.19
CA ASP A 164 -10.13 5.54 12.32
C ASP A 164 -9.93 4.08 11.90
N LEU A 165 -8.84 3.47 12.35
CA LEU A 165 -8.52 2.09 12.02
C LEU A 165 -9.16 1.07 12.98
N GLY A 166 -10.00 1.54 13.92
CA GLY A 166 -10.82 0.68 14.77
C GLY A 166 -10.03 -0.45 15.43
N ALA A 167 -10.38 -1.70 15.12
CA ALA A 167 -9.76 -2.88 15.73
C ALA A 167 -8.24 -2.99 15.51
N LEU A 168 -7.69 -2.42 14.44
CA LEU A 168 -6.23 -2.39 14.22
C LEU A 168 -5.52 -1.49 15.23
N ASP A 169 -6.13 -0.36 15.61
CA ASP A 169 -5.56 0.56 16.62
C ASP A 169 -5.52 -0.07 18.02
N GLU A 170 -6.42 -1.01 18.30
CA GLU A 170 -6.55 -1.70 19.59
C GLU A 170 -5.67 -2.96 19.67
N CYS A 171 -5.08 -3.39 18.57
CA CYS A 171 -4.32 -4.63 18.49
C CYS A 171 -2.95 -4.47 19.15
N LEU A 172 -2.66 -5.31 20.17
CA LEU A 172 -1.37 -5.31 20.86
C LEU A 172 -0.24 -5.70 19.90
N GLY A 173 0.82 -4.90 19.90
CA GLY A 173 1.97 -5.13 19.04
C GLY A 173 1.83 -4.55 17.63
N VAL A 174 0.76 -3.78 17.38
CA VAL A 174 0.52 -3.06 16.13
C VAL A 174 0.70 -1.57 16.35
N SER A 175 1.24 -0.89 15.37
CA SER A 175 1.38 0.57 15.31
C SER A 175 1.19 1.07 13.89
N ARG A 176 1.00 2.37 13.73
CA ARG A 176 0.87 3.05 12.43
C ARG A 176 1.70 4.33 12.36
N ILE A 177 2.09 4.72 11.13
CA ILE A 177 2.88 5.94 10.93
C ILE A 177 2.00 7.20 10.92
N ASN A 178 0.84 7.18 10.29
CA ASN A 178 -0.11 8.29 10.27
C ASN A 178 -1.00 8.22 11.53
N LYS A 179 -0.64 9.00 12.53
CA LYS A 179 -1.23 8.92 13.88
C LYS A 179 -2.62 9.57 13.93
N LYS A 180 -3.53 9.00 14.73
CA LYS A 180 -4.90 9.49 14.89
C LYS A 180 -4.95 10.86 15.59
N ASP A 181 -4.08 11.08 16.57
CA ASP A 181 -3.98 12.30 17.38
C ASP A 181 -3.16 13.42 16.72
N ALA A 182 -2.40 13.09 15.67
CA ALA A 182 -1.61 14.03 14.86
C ALA A 182 -1.64 13.62 13.39
N PRO A 183 -2.80 13.70 12.74
CA PRO A 183 -2.97 13.19 11.39
C PRO A 183 -2.23 14.06 10.37
N THR A 184 -1.60 13.39 9.41
CA THR A 184 -1.03 14.00 8.21
C THR A 184 -2.02 13.80 7.07
N VAL A 185 -2.45 14.89 6.44
CA VAL A 185 -3.36 14.84 5.28
C VAL A 185 -2.75 14.03 4.15
N THR A 186 -3.53 13.14 3.58
CA THR A 186 -3.15 12.29 2.44
C THR A 186 -4.08 12.41 1.26
N PHE A 187 -5.33 12.82 1.49
CA PHE A 187 -6.31 13.16 0.45
C PHE A 187 -6.62 14.66 0.58
N PRO A 188 -5.93 15.51 -0.21
CA PRO A 188 -5.97 16.96 -0.01
C PRO A 188 -7.28 17.63 -0.39
N GLU A 189 -8.09 17.03 -1.27
CA GLU A 189 -9.37 17.61 -1.70
C GLU A 189 -10.33 17.80 -0.53
N ASP A 190 -10.39 16.84 0.38
CA ASP A 190 -11.23 16.86 1.57
C ASP A 190 -10.44 17.17 2.87
N GLU A 191 -9.14 17.42 2.76
CA GLU A 191 -8.21 17.64 3.89
C GLU A 191 -8.20 16.49 4.91
N ILE A 192 -8.32 15.23 4.45
CA ILE A 192 -8.40 14.04 5.31
C ILE A 192 -7.16 13.15 5.22
N ALA A 193 -6.97 12.34 6.26
CA ALA A 193 -5.85 11.41 6.44
C ALA A 193 -6.38 9.97 6.34
N ILE A 194 -6.41 9.40 5.16
CA ILE A 194 -7.02 8.09 4.88
C ILE A 194 -6.02 7.01 4.45
N ASP A 195 -4.79 7.41 4.11
CA ASP A 195 -3.71 6.48 3.81
C ASP A 195 -2.83 6.26 5.04
N ASN A 196 -2.34 5.04 5.19
CA ASN A 196 -1.49 4.67 6.31
C ASN A 196 -0.51 3.53 5.97
N ILE A 197 0.52 3.39 6.82
CA ILE A 197 1.34 2.20 6.94
C ILE A 197 1.19 1.69 8.37
N VAL A 198 0.65 0.48 8.50
CA VAL A 198 0.45 -0.24 9.77
C VAL A 198 1.51 -1.33 9.86
N TYR A 199 2.07 -1.56 11.02
CA TYR A 199 3.19 -2.47 11.17
C TYR A 199 3.23 -3.16 12.53
N SER A 200 3.90 -4.31 12.59
CA SER A 200 4.23 -4.98 13.84
C SER A 200 5.33 -4.20 14.58
N ASN A 201 5.00 -3.57 15.70
CA ASN A 201 5.97 -2.81 16.49
C ASN A 201 6.87 -3.70 17.37
N ARG A 202 6.69 -5.01 17.31
CA ARG A 202 7.58 -6.00 17.93
C ARG A 202 8.91 -6.14 17.18
N ILE A 203 8.81 -6.01 15.85
CA ILE A 203 9.93 -6.22 14.93
C ILE A 203 10.39 -4.91 14.28
N TRP A 204 9.45 -3.98 14.03
CA TRP A 204 9.72 -2.76 13.30
C TRP A 204 9.72 -1.53 14.19
N ARG A 205 10.66 -0.63 13.92
CA ARG A 205 10.64 0.74 14.39
C ARG A 205 10.62 1.67 13.21
N PHE A 206 9.50 2.35 13.03
CA PHE A 206 9.32 3.35 11.99
C PHE A 206 9.72 4.74 12.47
N GLY A 207 10.38 5.48 11.59
CA GLY A 207 10.66 6.89 11.77
C GLY A 207 9.43 7.77 11.52
N LYS A 208 9.69 9.05 11.30
CA LYS A 208 8.65 10.04 11.01
C LYS A 208 8.02 9.79 9.65
N ILE A 209 6.71 10.02 9.54
CA ILE A 209 5.99 10.05 8.26
C ILE A 209 6.52 11.18 7.37
N ASN A 210 6.68 10.89 6.10
CA ASN A 210 6.98 11.83 5.03
C ASN A 210 5.87 11.79 3.99
N THR A 211 5.67 12.90 3.30
CA THR A 211 4.60 13.08 2.30
C THR A 211 5.19 13.63 1.03
N VAL A 212 4.78 13.10 -0.12
CA VAL A 212 5.07 13.64 -1.43
C VAL A 212 3.79 14.30 -1.97
N THR A 213 3.77 15.62 -1.97
CA THR A 213 2.57 16.41 -2.32
C THR A 213 2.42 16.62 -3.83
N ASP A 214 3.51 16.60 -4.61
CA ASP A 214 3.48 16.56 -6.07
C ASP A 214 3.40 15.08 -6.53
N SER A 215 2.26 14.47 -6.28
CA SER A 215 2.10 13.01 -6.37
C SER A 215 1.56 12.53 -7.72
N TYR A 216 1.13 13.42 -8.62
CA TYR A 216 0.41 13.04 -9.86
C TYR A 216 -0.80 12.13 -9.61
N SER A 217 -1.41 12.26 -8.43
CA SER A 217 -2.59 11.57 -7.95
C SER A 217 -3.48 12.55 -7.18
N ASP A 218 -4.69 12.15 -6.83
CA ASP A 218 -5.54 12.85 -5.85
C ASP A 218 -5.13 12.53 -4.40
N HIS A 219 -4.30 11.49 -4.21
CA HIS A 219 -3.66 11.20 -2.94
C HIS A 219 -2.20 11.64 -2.94
N TYR A 220 -1.69 12.00 -1.76
CA TYR A 220 -0.27 12.14 -1.53
C TYR A 220 0.37 10.77 -1.28
N MET A 221 1.52 10.49 -1.90
CA MET A 221 2.32 9.33 -1.48
C MET A 221 2.85 9.56 -0.07
N ILE A 222 2.65 8.62 0.83
CA ILE A 222 3.25 8.63 2.17
C ILE A 222 4.31 7.56 2.29
N TRP A 223 5.35 7.85 3.06
CA TRP A 223 6.43 6.90 3.32
C TRP A 223 7.11 7.15 4.65
N ALA A 224 7.80 6.15 5.16
CA ALA A 224 8.71 6.29 6.29
C ALA A 224 9.88 5.31 6.19
N GLU A 225 11.02 5.70 6.76
CA GLU A 225 12.14 4.81 6.98
C GLU A 225 11.85 3.94 8.20
N ALA A 226 12.18 2.66 8.11
CA ALA A 226 12.02 1.70 9.18
C ALA A 226 13.30 0.89 9.39
N GLU A 227 13.54 0.47 10.62
CA GLU A 227 14.61 -0.44 11.01
C GLU A 227 14.04 -1.66 11.74
N ILE A 228 14.70 -2.81 11.57
CA ILE A 228 14.35 -4.01 12.31
C ILE A 228 14.94 -3.90 13.71
N VAL A 229 14.13 -4.15 14.74
CA VAL A 229 14.53 -4.21 16.15
C VAL A 229 14.79 -5.67 16.49
N GLU A 230 16.00 -5.98 16.93
CA GLU A 230 16.38 -7.32 17.44
C GLU A 230 15.97 -7.50 18.89
#